data_18036cf965888f703f19cd160c2795ec
#
_entry.id   18036cf965888f703f19cd160c2795ec
#
_cell.length_a   1.000
_cell.length_b   1.000
_cell.length_c   1.000
_cell.angle_alpha   90.00
_cell.angle_beta   90.00
_cell.angle_gamma   90.00
#
_symmetry.space_group_name_H-M   'P 1'
#
loop_
_entity.id
_entity.type
_entity.pdbx_description
1 polymer ?
#
loop_
_entity_poly.entity_id
_entity_poly.type
_entity_poly.pdbx_seq_one_letter_code
_entity_poly.pdbx_strand_id
1 'polypeptide(L)'
;MEAAFRAAADEVAARRKVTVEISRVGGYPRVPFAPALLDALRRAADSAQLKHRDMPGPIPQDALHVGIVVPSALMFIPCHGGVSHHPSESIARDWCAAGLAAMGPAVIEAAGGLA
;
A
#
# COMPACT_ATOMS: atom_id res chain seq x y z
N MET A 1 16.88 8.63 -5.25
CA MET A 1 15.77 9.20 -6.04
C MET A 1 15.73 10.72 -5.93
N GLU A 2 15.67 11.32 -4.73
CA GLU A 2 15.63 12.78 -4.54
C GLU A 2 16.84 13.51 -5.17
N ALA A 3 18.07 13.01 -4.92
CA ALA A 3 19.27 13.60 -5.52
C ALA A 3 19.25 13.60 -7.05
N ALA A 4 18.79 12.51 -7.67
CA ALA A 4 18.67 12.43 -9.13
C ALA A 4 17.61 13.39 -9.68
N PHE A 5 16.49 13.56 -8.95
CA PHE A 5 15.45 14.53 -9.31
C PHE A 5 15.98 15.97 -9.24
N ARG A 6 16.71 16.33 -8.19
CA ARG A 6 17.33 17.67 -8.05
C ARG A 6 18.33 17.93 -9.17
N ALA A 7 19.22 16.98 -9.44
CA ALA A 7 20.21 17.14 -10.53
C ALA A 7 19.52 17.34 -11.89
N ALA A 8 18.48 16.58 -12.20
CA ALA A 8 17.71 16.76 -13.44
C ALA A 8 17.00 18.12 -13.50
N ALA A 9 16.46 18.60 -12.38
CA ALA A 9 15.84 19.90 -12.29
C ALA A 9 16.86 21.04 -12.54
N ASP A 10 18.05 20.94 -11.96
CA ASP A 10 19.13 21.93 -12.13
C ASP A 10 19.60 21.95 -13.59
N GLU A 11 19.76 20.79 -14.24
CA GLU A 11 20.13 20.72 -15.65
C GLU A 11 19.08 21.40 -16.55
N VAL A 12 17.80 21.11 -16.31
CA VAL A 12 16.70 21.72 -17.09
C VAL A 12 16.63 23.21 -16.83
N ALA A 13 16.79 23.66 -15.58
CA ALA A 13 16.81 25.07 -15.22
C ALA A 13 17.90 25.83 -15.97
N ALA A 14 19.13 25.30 -15.96
CA ALA A 14 20.26 25.89 -16.68
C ALA A 14 20.01 25.97 -18.19
N ARG A 15 19.52 24.89 -18.80
CA ARG A 15 19.21 24.84 -20.24
C ARG A 15 18.09 25.83 -20.65
N ARG A 16 17.09 25.98 -19.78
CA ARG A 16 15.91 26.83 -20.04
C ARG A 16 16.08 28.25 -19.54
N LYS A 17 17.19 28.54 -18.84
CA LYS A 17 17.45 29.88 -18.24
C LYS A 17 16.34 30.32 -17.29
N VAL A 18 15.85 29.40 -16.46
CA VAL A 18 14.85 29.62 -15.42
C VAL A 18 15.45 29.33 -14.07
N THR A 19 14.91 29.93 -13.02
CA THR A 19 15.24 29.59 -11.64
C THR A 19 14.24 28.53 -11.14
N VAL A 20 14.73 27.47 -10.54
CA VAL A 20 13.93 26.42 -9.93
C VAL A 20 14.27 26.34 -8.45
N GLU A 21 13.27 26.51 -7.60
CA GLU A 21 13.39 26.27 -6.17
C GLU A 21 12.66 24.97 -5.80
N ILE A 22 13.36 24.07 -5.11
CA ILE A 22 12.81 22.80 -4.68
C ILE A 22 12.88 22.74 -3.16
N SER A 23 11.73 22.84 -2.50
CA SER A 23 11.60 22.69 -1.06
C SER A 23 10.92 21.35 -0.72
N ARG A 24 11.36 20.74 0.37
CA ARG A 24 10.71 19.54 0.90
C ARG A 24 9.57 19.96 1.83
N VAL A 25 8.36 19.74 1.41
CA VAL A 25 7.15 20.09 2.20
C VAL A 25 6.68 18.98 3.13
N GLY A 26 7.21 17.76 2.98
CA GLY A 26 6.85 16.63 3.84
C GLY A 26 7.43 15.31 3.34
N GLY A 27 7.12 14.26 4.06
CA GLY A 27 7.48 12.88 3.69
C GLY A 27 7.00 11.89 4.73
N TYR A 28 6.80 10.66 4.29
CA TYR A 28 6.41 9.55 5.16
C TYR A 28 7.61 8.60 5.31
N PRO A 29 7.88 8.11 6.53
CA PRO A 29 8.91 7.09 6.73
C PRO A 29 8.48 5.79 6.06
N ARG A 30 9.46 4.94 5.73
CA ARG A 30 9.17 3.56 5.37
C ARG A 30 8.72 2.82 6.64
N VAL A 31 7.51 2.29 6.64
CA VAL A 31 6.98 1.47 7.71
C VAL A 31 6.89 0.02 7.22
N PRO A 32 7.69 -0.91 7.77
CA PRO A 32 7.53 -2.32 7.48
C PRO A 32 6.26 -2.84 8.17
N PHE A 33 5.43 -3.55 7.43
CA PHE A 33 4.30 -4.25 8.02
C PHE A 33 4.74 -5.48 8.82
N ALA A 34 3.95 -5.86 9.81
CA ALA A 34 4.25 -6.96 10.71
C ALA A 34 4.27 -8.31 9.97
N PRO A 35 5.39 -9.06 9.98
CA PRO A 35 5.49 -10.32 9.25
C PRO A 35 4.40 -11.31 9.63
N ALA A 36 4.08 -11.45 10.92
CA ALA A 36 3.05 -12.37 11.40
C ALA A 36 1.66 -12.08 10.80
N LEU A 37 1.29 -10.79 10.64
CA LEU A 37 0.02 -10.41 10.04
C LEU A 37 0.03 -10.61 8.52
N LEU A 38 1.15 -10.35 7.85
CA LEU A 38 1.30 -10.66 6.44
C LEU A 38 1.22 -12.17 6.18
N ASP A 39 1.82 -13.00 7.04
CA ASP A 39 1.75 -14.44 6.92
C ASP A 39 0.34 -14.99 7.17
N ALA A 40 -0.41 -14.39 8.10
CA ALA A 40 -1.83 -14.72 8.28
C ALA A 40 -2.66 -14.42 7.02
N LEU A 41 -2.45 -13.26 6.40
CA LEU A 41 -3.11 -12.91 5.13
C LEU A 41 -2.74 -13.87 4.00
N ARG A 42 -1.46 -14.24 3.86
CA ARG A 42 -1.00 -15.21 2.85
C ARG A 42 -1.66 -16.58 3.06
N ARG A 43 -1.63 -17.11 4.29
CA ARG A 43 -2.28 -18.39 4.61
C ARG A 43 -3.78 -18.37 4.31
N ALA A 44 -4.47 -17.30 4.67
CA ALA A 44 -5.89 -17.17 4.40
C ALA A 44 -6.18 -17.10 2.89
N ALA A 45 -5.37 -16.37 2.12
CA ALA A 45 -5.49 -16.31 0.67
C ALA A 45 -5.22 -17.67 0.01
N ASP A 46 -4.16 -18.39 0.45
CA ASP A 46 -3.84 -19.74 -0.04
C ASP A 46 -4.96 -20.73 0.27
N SER A 47 -5.51 -20.70 1.49
CA SER A 47 -6.63 -21.56 1.90
C SER A 47 -7.89 -21.31 1.07
N ALA A 48 -8.11 -20.05 0.67
CA ALA A 48 -9.20 -19.67 -0.23
C ALA A 48 -8.84 -19.87 -1.73
N GLN A 49 -7.68 -20.45 -2.04
CA GLN A 49 -7.16 -20.65 -3.40
C GLN A 49 -7.09 -19.36 -4.24
N LEU A 50 -6.84 -18.25 -3.60
CA LEU A 50 -6.72 -16.93 -4.24
C LEU A 50 -5.28 -16.68 -4.69
N LYS A 51 -5.12 -16.18 -5.91
CA LYS A 51 -3.82 -15.71 -6.39
C LYS A 51 -3.46 -14.40 -5.69
N HIS A 52 -2.32 -14.34 -5.05
CA HIS A 52 -1.84 -13.15 -4.37
C HIS A 52 -0.35 -12.92 -4.62
N ARG A 53 0.11 -11.75 -4.28
CA ARG A 53 1.54 -11.38 -4.31
C ARG A 53 1.84 -10.29 -3.30
N ASP A 54 3.06 -10.28 -2.81
CA ASP A 54 3.56 -9.15 -2.05
C ASP A 54 3.88 -7.97 -2.96
N MET A 55 3.62 -6.78 -2.45
CA MET A 55 3.97 -5.55 -3.14
C MET A 55 4.25 -4.43 -2.13
N PRO A 56 5.12 -3.47 -2.45
CA PRO A 56 5.23 -2.27 -1.64
C PRO A 56 3.94 -1.45 -1.75
N GLY A 57 3.48 -0.88 -0.65
CA GLY A 57 2.42 0.13 -0.66
C GLY A 57 3.00 1.48 -1.11
N PRO A 58 2.78 1.92 -2.36
CA PRO A 58 3.46 3.11 -2.88
C PRO A 58 2.80 4.42 -2.44
N ILE A 59 1.62 4.35 -1.85
CA ILE A 59 0.79 5.48 -1.47
C ILE A 59 0.56 5.46 0.03
N PRO A 60 0.61 6.62 0.74
CA PRO A 60 0.25 6.69 2.14
C PRO A 60 -1.17 6.18 2.38
N GLN A 61 -1.31 5.31 3.37
CA GLN A 61 -2.55 4.68 3.78
C GLN A 61 -2.65 4.77 5.31
N ASP A 62 -3.85 4.66 5.85
CA ASP A 62 -4.07 4.68 7.31
C ASP A 62 -3.23 3.62 8.03
N ALA A 63 -3.08 2.45 7.42
CA ALA A 63 -2.23 1.38 7.95
C ALA A 63 -0.74 1.79 8.10
N LEU A 64 -0.24 2.76 7.32
CA LEU A 64 1.10 3.31 7.51
C LEU A 64 1.19 4.10 8.82
N HIS A 65 0.20 4.94 9.11
CA HIS A 65 0.16 5.74 10.33
C HIS A 65 -0.01 4.86 11.56
N VAL A 66 -0.90 3.88 11.48
CA VAL A 66 -1.12 2.89 12.54
C VAL A 66 0.12 2.03 12.75
N GLY A 67 0.79 1.63 11.66
CA GLY A 67 2.00 0.78 11.68
C GLY A 67 3.22 1.42 12.35
N ILE A 68 3.23 2.74 12.58
CA ILE A 68 4.25 3.42 13.37
C ILE A 68 4.15 3.08 14.86
N VAL A 69 2.94 2.79 15.35
CA VAL A 69 2.66 2.64 16.78
C VAL A 69 2.26 1.22 17.19
N VAL A 70 1.67 0.45 16.27
CA VAL A 70 1.27 -0.95 16.52
C VAL A 70 1.54 -1.83 15.30
N PRO A 71 1.73 -3.16 15.49
CA PRO A 71 1.85 -4.09 14.38
C PRO A 71 0.65 -3.98 13.44
N SER A 72 0.92 -3.76 12.16
CA SER A 72 -0.11 -3.56 11.13
C SER A 72 0.21 -4.32 9.86
N ALA A 73 -0.80 -4.58 9.05
CA ALA A 73 -0.68 -5.07 7.68
C ALA A 73 -1.70 -4.36 6.78
N LEU A 74 -1.48 -4.43 5.49
CA LEU A 74 -2.37 -3.87 4.48
C LEU A 74 -2.57 -4.89 3.36
N MET A 75 -3.79 -5.05 2.93
CA MET A 75 -4.16 -5.85 1.78
C MET A 75 -4.86 -4.96 0.76
N PHE A 76 -4.44 -5.07 -0.49
CA PHE A 76 -5.14 -4.48 -1.63
C PHE A 76 -5.97 -5.51 -2.35
N ILE A 77 -7.10 -5.09 -2.88
CA ILE A 77 -7.92 -5.86 -3.81
C ILE A 77 -7.96 -5.14 -5.17
N PRO A 78 -8.22 -5.85 -6.27
CA PRO A 78 -8.33 -5.22 -7.58
C PRO A 78 -9.46 -4.19 -7.64
N CYS A 79 -9.29 -3.19 -8.50
CA CYS A 79 -10.34 -2.22 -8.84
C CYS A 79 -10.45 -2.09 -10.35
N HIS A 80 -11.60 -1.60 -10.83
CA HIS A 80 -11.83 -1.45 -12.26
C HIS A 80 -10.85 -0.46 -12.88
N GLY A 81 -10.19 -0.90 -13.95
CA GLY A 81 -9.21 -0.10 -14.68
C GLY A 81 -7.96 0.30 -13.86
N GLY A 82 -7.76 -0.24 -12.65
CA GLY A 82 -6.67 0.18 -11.75
C GLY A 82 -6.85 1.60 -11.21
N VAL A 83 -8.05 2.15 -11.30
CA VAL A 83 -8.37 3.51 -10.84
C VAL A 83 -8.50 3.52 -9.32
N SER A 84 -7.72 4.36 -8.65
CA SER A 84 -7.76 4.57 -7.21
C SER A 84 -7.68 6.06 -6.88
N HIS A 85 -8.22 6.46 -5.74
CA HIS A 85 -8.26 7.85 -5.28
C HIS A 85 -8.99 8.80 -6.25
N HIS A 86 -10.02 8.29 -6.94
CA HIS A 86 -10.83 9.04 -7.89
C HIS A 86 -12.32 8.73 -7.70
N PRO A 87 -13.26 9.68 -7.95
CA PRO A 87 -14.70 9.44 -7.80
C PRO A 87 -15.27 8.28 -8.64
N SER A 88 -14.57 7.86 -9.69
CA SER A 88 -14.95 6.70 -10.52
C SER A 88 -14.37 5.38 -10.02
N GLU A 89 -13.65 5.36 -8.89
CA GLU A 89 -13.13 4.12 -8.32
C GLU A 89 -14.29 3.17 -8.02
N SER A 90 -14.15 1.94 -8.47
CA SER A 90 -15.16 0.91 -8.26
C SER A 90 -14.53 -0.47 -8.29
N ILE A 91 -15.18 -1.41 -7.63
CA ILE A 91 -14.74 -2.80 -7.56
C ILE A 91 -15.84 -3.75 -8.00
N ALA A 92 -15.46 -4.91 -8.55
CA ALA A 92 -16.38 -5.99 -8.82
C ALA A 92 -16.78 -6.68 -7.49
N ARG A 93 -18.03 -7.12 -7.39
CA ARG A 93 -18.54 -7.84 -6.22
C ARG A 93 -17.70 -9.07 -5.89
N ASP A 94 -17.26 -9.81 -6.91
CA ASP A 94 -16.44 -11.01 -6.71
C ASP A 94 -15.05 -10.69 -6.15
N TRP A 95 -14.45 -9.56 -6.52
CA TRP A 95 -13.18 -9.12 -5.95
C TRP A 95 -13.33 -8.71 -4.47
N CYS A 96 -14.46 -8.08 -4.14
CA CYS A 96 -14.79 -7.77 -2.75
C CYS A 96 -14.98 -9.06 -1.93
N ALA A 97 -15.71 -10.03 -2.48
CA ALA A 97 -15.91 -11.34 -1.82
C ALA A 97 -14.57 -12.08 -1.63
N ALA A 98 -13.69 -12.08 -2.63
CA ALA A 98 -12.35 -12.65 -2.52
C ALA A 98 -11.52 -11.96 -1.44
N GLY A 99 -11.55 -10.62 -1.39
CA GLY A 99 -10.88 -9.86 -0.34
C GLY A 99 -11.38 -10.23 1.07
N LEU A 100 -12.69 -10.36 1.23
CA LEU A 100 -13.29 -10.78 2.50
C LEU A 100 -12.90 -12.21 2.89
N ALA A 101 -12.83 -13.13 1.91
CA ALA A 101 -12.42 -14.52 2.13
C ALA A 101 -10.97 -14.64 2.63
N ALA A 102 -10.08 -13.73 2.26
CA ALA A 102 -8.73 -13.66 2.80
C ALA A 102 -8.66 -12.86 4.12
N MET A 103 -9.31 -11.72 4.21
CA MET A 103 -9.23 -10.83 5.36
C MET A 103 -9.89 -11.44 6.60
N GLY A 104 -11.08 -12.04 6.47
CA GLY A 104 -11.84 -12.56 7.61
C GLY A 104 -11.06 -13.60 8.44
N PRO A 105 -10.58 -14.71 7.84
CA PRO A 105 -9.76 -15.68 8.56
C PRO A 105 -8.48 -15.11 9.14
N ALA A 106 -7.80 -14.19 8.41
CA ALA A 106 -6.58 -13.56 8.89
C ALA A 106 -6.82 -12.69 10.14
N VAL A 107 -7.93 -11.96 10.20
CA VAL A 107 -8.32 -11.19 11.40
C VAL A 107 -8.64 -12.10 12.56
N ILE A 108 -9.37 -13.19 12.34
CA ILE A 108 -9.69 -14.17 13.38
C ILE A 108 -8.41 -14.80 13.95
N GLU A 109 -7.48 -15.18 13.08
CA GLU A 109 -6.18 -15.72 13.48
C GLU A 109 -5.37 -14.71 14.29
N ALA A 110 -5.29 -13.46 13.82
CA ALA A 110 -4.57 -12.38 14.50
C ALA A 110 -5.16 -12.04 15.87
N ALA A 111 -6.47 -12.18 16.02
CA ALA A 111 -7.19 -11.99 17.30
C ALA A 111 -7.06 -13.18 18.27
N GLY A 112 -6.28 -14.20 17.95
CA GLY A 112 -6.10 -15.38 18.79
C GLY A 112 -7.11 -16.51 18.55
N GLY A 113 -7.86 -16.42 17.46
CA GLY A 113 -8.93 -17.36 17.14
C GLY A 113 -10.23 -17.05 17.90
N LEU A 114 -11.25 -17.81 17.57
CA LEU A 114 -12.47 -17.88 18.41
C LEU A 114 -12.19 -18.95 19.46
N ALA A 115 -12.07 -18.54 20.73
CA ALA A 115 -11.95 -19.44 21.87
C ALA A 115 -13.20 -20.30 22.02
#